data_7a368db6d697d046b9acf4ac328fcb2b
#
_entry.id   7a368db6d697d046b9acf4ac328fcb2b
#
_cell.length_a   1.000
_cell.length_b   1.000
_cell.length_c   1.000
_cell.angle_alpha   90.00
_cell.angle_beta   90.00
_cell.angle_gamma   90.00
#
_symmetry.space_group_name_H-M   'P 1'
#
loop_
_entity.id
_entity.type
_entity.pdbx_description
1 polymer ?
#
loop_
_entity_poly.entity_id
_entity_poly.type
_entity_poly.pdbx_seq_one_letter_code
_entity_poly.pdbx_strand_id
1 'polypeptide(L)'
;MSIYKNEKPEYFEEAMNSILCQTSVPDEIVLIRDGAVPECLQEVIDSFLKTCPVRIKYIPFEKNGGLGNALRVGVESSTNELIARMDTDDVSVSSRFELQLNAFEKDPTLDLVGGQVLEFENDVSDVSGKRSVPAEHGEIAAFLKKRNAFNHPTVMFKKSSVLKAGSYRGRHLVEDYDLWLRMLADGCRFLNLPETLVYMRVSPDMYERRGGAEYFRSLKELEKDKRKSGLTSAFQYAANITMRFVQCVIARGNIRRIVYQKILRK
;
A
#
# COMPACT_ATOMS: atom_id res chain seq x y z
N MET A 1 4.49 -0.76 9.57
CA MET A 1 5.58 -0.38 8.64
C MET A 1 6.48 -1.58 8.39
N SER A 2 7.11 -1.67 7.21
CA SER A 2 8.09 -2.72 6.90
C SER A 2 9.31 -2.08 6.25
N ILE A 3 10.50 -2.40 6.77
CA ILE A 3 11.79 -1.85 6.35
C ILE A 3 12.71 -2.96 5.88
N TYR A 4 13.48 -2.73 4.84
CA TYR A 4 14.41 -3.71 4.26
C TYR A 4 15.72 -3.03 3.80
N LYS A 5 16.68 -3.82 3.32
CA LYS A 5 18.07 -3.40 3.07
C LYS A 5 18.27 -2.22 2.09
N ASN A 6 17.30 -1.95 1.20
CA ASN A 6 17.45 -0.89 0.20
C ASN A 6 16.83 0.45 0.66
N GLU A 7 16.29 0.48 1.88
CA GLU A 7 15.76 1.73 2.44
C GLU A 7 16.90 2.68 2.82
N LYS A 8 16.66 3.97 2.66
CA LYS A 8 17.60 5.00 3.06
C LYS A 8 17.31 5.48 4.48
N PRO A 9 18.35 5.63 5.33
CA PRO A 9 18.17 6.10 6.71
C PRO A 9 17.39 7.40 6.80
N GLU A 10 17.69 8.38 5.95
CA GLU A 10 17.03 9.68 5.91
C GLU A 10 15.54 9.61 5.53
N TYR A 11 15.16 8.69 4.64
CA TYR A 11 13.75 8.50 4.27
C TYR A 11 12.96 7.85 5.39
N PHE A 12 13.56 6.84 6.03
CA PHE A 12 12.94 6.21 7.19
C PHE A 12 12.75 7.19 8.36
N GLU A 13 13.74 8.05 8.62
CA GLU A 13 13.63 9.10 9.64
C GLU A 13 12.50 10.09 9.32
N GLU A 14 12.42 10.55 8.08
CA GLU A 14 11.34 11.44 7.61
C GLU A 14 9.96 10.79 7.75
N ALA A 15 9.82 9.52 7.34
CA ALA A 15 8.58 8.77 7.47
C ALA A 15 8.15 8.61 8.94
N MET A 16 9.07 8.21 9.82
CA MET A 16 8.79 8.07 11.26
C MET A 16 8.37 9.39 11.90
N ASN A 17 9.09 10.48 11.60
CA ASN A 17 8.75 11.80 12.11
C ASN A 17 7.35 12.24 11.63
N SER A 18 6.96 11.94 10.39
CA SER A 18 5.64 12.26 9.87
C SER A 18 4.50 11.51 10.60
N ILE A 19 4.79 10.32 11.13
CA ILE A 19 3.84 9.55 11.95
C ILE A 19 3.76 10.11 13.37
N LEU A 20 4.87 10.55 13.94
CA LEU A 20 4.91 11.14 15.28
C LEU A 20 4.30 12.55 15.32
N CYS A 21 4.25 13.25 14.18
CA CYS A 21 3.64 14.58 14.03
C CYS A 21 2.15 14.54 13.63
N GLN A 22 1.48 13.39 13.76
CA GLN A 22 0.04 13.29 13.48
C GLN A 22 -0.79 14.05 14.54
N THR A 23 -1.90 14.68 14.10
CA THR A 23 -2.88 15.30 15.04
C THR A 23 -3.53 14.26 15.97
N SER A 24 -3.68 13.03 15.48
CA SER A 24 -4.04 11.84 16.26
C SER A 24 -2.85 10.88 16.28
N VAL A 25 -2.07 10.91 17.33
CA VAL A 25 -0.87 10.07 17.48
C VAL A 25 -1.28 8.60 17.64
N PRO A 26 -0.60 7.63 16.98
CA PRO A 26 -0.93 6.23 17.15
C PRO A 26 -0.54 5.70 18.54
N ASP A 27 -1.26 4.71 19.06
CA ASP A 27 -0.93 4.05 20.34
C ASP A 27 0.32 3.16 20.25
N GLU A 28 0.55 2.58 19.06
CA GLU A 28 1.72 1.74 18.78
C GLU A 28 2.17 1.85 17.32
N ILE A 29 3.44 1.60 17.11
CA ILE A 29 4.05 1.42 15.79
C ILE A 29 4.58 -0.01 15.71
N VAL A 30 4.08 -0.81 14.76
CA VAL A 30 4.64 -2.13 14.47
C VAL A 30 5.63 -2.00 13.32
N LEU A 31 6.92 -2.22 13.61
CA LEU A 31 8.01 -2.13 12.64
C LEU A 31 8.59 -3.53 12.37
N ILE A 32 8.43 -4.01 11.15
CA ILE A 32 9.03 -5.27 10.69
C ILE A 32 10.32 -4.95 9.95
N ARG A 33 11.46 -5.48 10.41
CA ARG A 33 12.71 -5.48 9.65
C ARG A 33 12.80 -6.75 8.81
N ASP A 34 12.60 -6.62 7.51
CA ASP A 34 12.53 -7.74 6.57
C ASP A 34 13.94 -8.15 6.08
N GLY A 35 14.64 -8.91 6.92
CA GLY A 35 16.03 -9.33 6.74
C GLY A 35 17.04 -8.34 7.30
N ALA A 36 18.33 -8.63 7.11
CA ALA A 36 19.41 -7.74 7.54
C ALA A 36 19.39 -6.42 6.74
N VAL A 37 19.70 -5.32 7.42
CA VAL A 37 19.82 -3.98 6.85
C VAL A 37 21.26 -3.44 7.04
N PRO A 38 21.69 -2.42 6.27
CA PRO A 38 22.96 -1.74 6.49
C PRO A 38 23.07 -1.16 7.92
N GLU A 39 24.28 -1.07 8.45
CA GLU A 39 24.55 -0.59 9.81
C GLU A 39 23.99 0.81 10.05
N CYS A 40 24.20 1.73 9.11
CA CYS A 40 23.66 3.11 9.19
C CYS A 40 22.13 3.15 9.32
N LEU A 41 21.42 2.24 8.67
CA LEU A 41 19.97 2.15 8.80
C LEU A 41 19.57 1.50 10.14
N GLN A 42 20.32 0.50 10.61
CA GLN A 42 20.09 -0.11 11.92
C GLN A 42 20.31 0.89 13.06
N GLU A 43 21.31 1.77 12.96
CA GLU A 43 21.55 2.84 13.94
C GLU A 43 20.35 3.79 14.07
N VAL A 44 19.73 4.19 12.96
CA VAL A 44 18.51 5.01 12.97
C VAL A 44 17.33 4.25 13.61
N ILE A 45 17.16 2.97 13.26
CA ILE A 45 16.13 2.12 13.90
C ILE A 45 16.37 2.06 15.41
N ASP A 46 17.60 1.78 15.87
CA ASP A 46 17.95 1.69 17.28
C ASP A 46 17.76 3.00 18.03
N SER A 47 17.99 4.14 17.36
CA SER A 47 17.68 5.46 17.89
C SER A 47 16.18 5.62 18.18
N PHE A 48 15.32 5.30 17.21
CA PHE A 48 13.86 5.35 17.42
C PHE A 48 13.39 4.37 18.50
N LEU A 49 13.95 3.16 18.57
CA LEU A 49 13.60 2.19 19.62
C LEU A 49 13.90 2.71 21.03
N LYS A 50 14.89 3.60 21.19
CA LYS A 50 15.29 4.19 22.47
C LYS A 50 14.55 5.46 22.82
N THR A 51 14.23 6.31 21.83
CA THR A 51 13.78 7.69 22.04
C THR A 51 12.34 7.98 21.65
N CYS A 52 11.68 7.07 20.90
CA CYS A 52 10.33 7.30 20.41
C CYS A 52 9.33 7.38 21.57
N PRO A 53 8.47 8.42 21.62
CA PRO A 53 7.46 8.56 22.67
C PRO A 53 6.30 7.56 22.52
N VAL A 54 6.14 6.98 21.32
CA VAL A 54 5.16 5.94 21.02
C VAL A 54 5.80 4.57 21.14
N ARG A 55 5.09 3.60 21.69
CA ARG A 55 5.56 2.22 21.79
C ARG A 55 5.85 1.63 20.42
N ILE A 56 7.11 1.23 20.15
CA ILE A 56 7.49 0.51 18.95
C ILE A 56 7.55 -0.99 19.24
N LYS A 57 6.75 -1.77 18.52
CA LYS A 57 6.86 -3.23 18.48
C LYS A 57 7.76 -3.62 17.32
N TYR A 58 9.04 -3.84 17.61
CA TYR A 58 10.06 -4.18 16.62
C TYR A 58 10.18 -5.69 16.45
N ILE A 59 10.05 -6.15 15.19
CA ILE A 59 10.10 -7.56 14.83
C ILE A 59 11.12 -7.76 13.70
N PRO A 60 12.37 -8.12 14.02
CA PRO A 60 13.39 -8.39 13.02
C PRO A 60 13.26 -9.81 12.46
N PHE A 61 13.24 -9.94 11.14
CA PHE A 61 13.40 -11.23 10.46
C PHE A 61 14.89 -11.52 10.23
N GLU A 62 15.28 -12.78 10.33
CA GLU A 62 16.64 -13.23 10.01
C GLU A 62 16.93 -13.12 8.50
N LYS A 63 15.92 -13.40 7.66
CA LYS A 63 16.01 -13.39 6.21
C LYS A 63 14.87 -12.58 5.61
N ASN A 64 15.14 -11.97 4.45
CA ASN A 64 14.09 -11.28 3.71
C ASN A 64 12.99 -12.27 3.29
N GLY A 65 11.78 -12.03 3.75
CA GLY A 65 10.59 -12.83 3.49
C GLY A 65 9.64 -12.18 2.48
N GLY A 66 9.96 -10.98 2.02
CA GLY A 66 9.17 -10.17 1.08
C GLY A 66 8.03 -9.39 1.75
N LEU A 67 7.64 -8.30 1.08
CA LEU A 67 6.69 -7.31 1.62
C LEU A 67 5.38 -7.94 2.10
N GLY A 68 4.78 -8.84 1.32
CA GLY A 68 3.51 -9.50 1.71
C GLY A 68 3.61 -10.28 3.02
N ASN A 69 4.73 -10.98 3.26
CA ASN A 69 4.96 -11.68 4.51
C ASN A 69 5.20 -10.71 5.69
N ALA A 70 5.99 -9.67 5.47
CA ALA A 70 6.24 -8.64 6.48
C ALA A 70 4.94 -7.93 6.89
N LEU A 71 4.10 -7.55 5.93
CA LEU A 71 2.80 -6.92 6.19
C LEU A 71 1.83 -7.87 6.91
N ARG A 72 1.81 -9.17 6.55
CA ARG A 72 1.01 -10.17 7.24
C ARG A 72 1.38 -10.26 8.73
N VAL A 73 2.67 -10.41 9.02
CA VAL A 73 3.16 -10.47 10.41
C VAL A 73 2.88 -9.14 11.13
N GLY A 74 3.02 -8.01 10.46
CA GLY A 74 2.67 -6.69 11.00
C GLY A 74 1.21 -6.62 11.44
N VAL A 75 0.27 -7.04 10.58
CA VAL A 75 -1.17 -7.09 10.91
C VAL A 75 -1.46 -8.04 12.07
N GLU A 76 -0.93 -9.27 12.01
CA GLU A 76 -1.13 -10.28 13.05
C GLU A 76 -0.61 -9.79 14.42
N SER A 77 0.51 -9.06 14.41
CA SER A 77 1.19 -8.57 15.61
C SER A 77 0.62 -7.27 16.18
N SER A 78 -0.18 -6.53 15.43
CA SER A 78 -0.81 -5.29 15.90
C SER A 78 -1.81 -5.58 17.01
N THR A 79 -1.89 -4.69 18.00
CA THR A 79 -2.79 -4.85 19.17
C THR A 79 -4.19 -4.35 18.85
N ASN A 80 -4.29 -3.17 18.21
CA ASN A 80 -5.55 -2.46 18.01
C ASN A 80 -6.31 -2.92 16.76
N GLU A 81 -7.61 -2.65 16.73
CA GLU A 81 -8.50 -3.02 15.62
C GLU A 81 -8.25 -2.17 14.37
N LEU A 82 -8.00 -0.87 14.51
CA LEU A 82 -7.69 0.00 13.39
C LEU A 82 -6.18 0.02 13.15
N ILE A 83 -5.77 -0.31 11.94
CA ILE A 83 -4.37 -0.35 11.52
C ILE A 83 -4.18 0.60 10.34
N ALA A 84 -3.33 1.61 10.52
CA ALA A 84 -2.85 2.47 9.45
C ALA A 84 -1.56 1.89 8.86
N ARG A 85 -1.57 1.60 7.55
CA ARG A 85 -0.38 1.14 6.83
C ARG A 85 0.44 2.35 6.38
N MET A 86 1.77 2.24 6.44
CA MET A 86 2.69 3.28 5.97
C MET A 86 3.94 2.64 5.36
N ASP A 87 4.42 3.19 4.23
CA ASP A 87 5.75 2.88 3.69
C ASP A 87 6.83 3.63 4.47
N THR A 88 8.04 3.15 4.43
CA THR A 88 9.18 3.70 5.18
C THR A 88 9.93 4.79 4.41
N ASP A 89 9.49 5.11 3.20
CA ASP A 89 10.04 6.17 2.32
C ASP A 89 9.04 7.28 1.98
N ASP A 90 7.80 7.17 2.48
CA ASP A 90 6.73 8.14 2.24
C ASP A 90 6.54 9.10 3.43
N VAL A 91 5.85 10.22 3.21
CA VAL A 91 5.55 11.23 4.24
C VAL A 91 4.06 11.36 4.44
N SER A 92 3.59 11.11 5.66
CA SER A 92 2.17 11.20 6.03
C SER A 92 1.76 12.66 6.24
N VAL A 93 0.61 13.07 5.71
CA VAL A 93 0.00 14.37 6.06
C VAL A 93 -0.40 14.34 7.53
N SER A 94 -0.14 15.41 8.29
CA SER A 94 -0.34 15.47 9.75
C SER A 94 -1.78 15.19 10.20
N SER A 95 -2.79 15.53 9.43
CA SER A 95 -4.21 15.28 9.72
C SER A 95 -4.72 13.90 9.25
N ARG A 96 -3.87 13.08 8.67
CA ARG A 96 -4.29 11.82 8.03
C ARG A 96 -5.06 10.91 8.98
N PHE A 97 -4.49 10.61 10.15
CA PHE A 97 -5.11 9.64 11.06
C PHE A 97 -6.42 10.17 11.62
N GLU A 98 -6.48 11.44 11.98
CA GLU A 98 -7.71 12.10 12.42
C GLU A 98 -8.83 12.01 11.37
N LEU A 99 -8.52 12.32 10.10
CA LEU A 99 -9.49 12.25 9.00
C LEU A 99 -10.02 10.83 8.80
N GLN A 100 -9.15 9.82 8.87
CA GLN A 100 -9.53 8.42 8.70
C GLN A 100 -10.31 7.89 9.91
N LEU A 101 -9.93 8.24 11.15
CA LEU A 101 -10.67 7.89 12.36
C LEU A 101 -12.09 8.48 12.32
N ASN A 102 -12.22 9.75 11.97
CA ASN A 102 -13.52 10.43 11.81
C ASN A 102 -14.40 9.73 10.76
N ALA A 103 -13.82 9.18 9.69
CA ALA A 103 -14.58 8.41 8.71
C ALA A 103 -15.14 7.11 9.30
N PHE A 104 -14.36 6.37 10.07
CA PHE A 104 -14.83 5.17 10.79
C PHE A 104 -15.85 5.48 11.88
N GLU A 105 -15.74 6.61 12.56
CA GLU A 105 -16.73 7.07 13.55
C GLU A 105 -18.06 7.41 12.90
N LYS A 106 -18.05 8.09 11.74
CA LYS A 106 -19.24 8.47 10.97
C LYS A 106 -19.94 7.28 10.34
N ASP A 107 -19.19 6.31 9.85
CA ASP A 107 -19.71 5.05 9.28
C ASP A 107 -18.95 3.84 9.86
N PRO A 108 -19.41 3.29 11.00
CA PRO A 108 -18.79 2.12 11.62
C PRO A 108 -18.86 0.84 10.76
N THR A 109 -19.59 0.85 9.65
CA THR A 109 -19.67 -0.28 8.72
C THR A 109 -18.52 -0.34 7.74
N LEU A 110 -17.68 0.71 7.67
CA LEU A 110 -16.48 0.71 6.85
C LEU A 110 -15.45 -0.30 7.36
N ASP A 111 -14.78 -0.99 6.45
CA ASP A 111 -13.71 -1.94 6.72
C ASP A 111 -12.34 -1.40 6.33
N LEU A 112 -12.30 -0.47 5.34
CA LEU A 112 -11.08 0.16 4.88
C LEU A 112 -11.37 1.58 4.39
N VAL A 113 -10.51 2.52 4.83
CA VAL A 113 -10.50 3.91 4.40
C VAL A 113 -9.13 4.24 3.80
N GLY A 114 -9.08 4.59 2.53
CA GLY A 114 -7.90 5.11 1.82
C GLY A 114 -8.02 6.59 1.51
N GLY A 115 -7.17 7.09 0.58
CA GLY A 115 -7.24 8.47 0.11
C GLY A 115 -6.26 8.76 -1.02
N GLN A 116 -6.14 10.06 -1.35
CA GLN A 116 -5.32 10.51 -2.46
C GLN A 116 -3.84 10.63 -2.05
N VAL A 117 -2.95 10.60 -3.05
CA VAL A 117 -1.52 10.88 -2.84
C VAL A 117 -1.04 11.98 -3.79
N LEU A 118 -0.08 12.76 -3.30
CA LEU A 118 0.78 13.58 -4.13
C LEU A 118 2.14 12.87 -4.28
N GLU A 119 2.72 12.93 -5.46
CA GLU A 119 3.98 12.27 -5.77
C GLU A 119 5.11 13.30 -5.76
N PHE A 120 6.24 12.93 -5.17
CA PHE A 120 7.45 13.75 -5.13
C PHE A 120 8.70 12.86 -5.30
N GLU A 121 9.84 13.42 -5.67
CA GLU A 121 11.10 12.67 -5.84
C GLU A 121 12.05 12.87 -4.65
N ASN A 122 12.40 14.07 -4.35
CA ASN A 122 13.40 14.39 -3.32
C ASN A 122 12.80 15.17 -2.14
N ASP A 123 12.05 16.21 -2.40
CA ASP A 123 11.48 17.11 -1.40
C ASP A 123 9.97 17.21 -1.55
N VAL A 124 9.23 17.14 -0.43
CA VAL A 124 7.76 17.21 -0.40
C VAL A 124 7.20 18.52 -0.94
N SER A 125 8.00 19.59 -0.99
CA SER A 125 7.61 20.86 -1.59
C SER A 125 7.63 20.84 -3.13
N ASP A 126 8.34 19.86 -3.74
CA ASP A 126 8.41 19.69 -5.20
C ASP A 126 7.54 18.54 -5.67
N VAL A 127 6.23 18.81 -5.72
CA VAL A 127 5.22 17.84 -6.16
C VAL A 127 5.31 17.60 -7.65
N SER A 128 5.68 16.38 -8.04
CA SER A 128 5.83 15.95 -9.44
C SER A 128 4.54 15.37 -10.06
N GLY A 129 3.56 14.99 -9.23
CA GLY A 129 2.31 14.38 -9.70
C GLY A 129 1.24 14.17 -8.64
N LYS A 130 0.06 13.78 -9.10
CA LYS A 130 -1.05 13.36 -8.24
C LYS A 130 -1.56 12.00 -8.70
N ARG A 131 -1.89 11.14 -7.76
CA ARG A 131 -2.56 9.87 -8.04
C ARG A 131 -3.91 9.85 -7.34
N SER A 132 -4.98 9.99 -8.15
CA SER A 132 -6.35 9.95 -7.68
C SER A 132 -6.95 8.56 -7.80
N VAL A 133 -7.78 8.20 -6.83
CA VAL A 133 -8.54 6.94 -6.78
C VAL A 133 -10.01 7.25 -6.54
N PRO A 134 -10.96 6.37 -6.98
CA PRO A 134 -12.39 6.57 -6.77
C PRO A 134 -12.74 6.65 -5.28
N ALA A 135 -13.74 7.46 -4.93
CA ALA A 135 -14.08 7.74 -3.55
C ALA A 135 -15.06 6.71 -2.96
N GLU A 136 -16.19 6.48 -3.62
CA GLU A 136 -17.33 5.76 -3.07
C GLU A 136 -17.21 4.25 -3.30
N HIS A 137 -17.78 3.45 -2.37
CA HIS A 137 -17.73 1.98 -2.40
C HIS A 137 -18.11 1.39 -3.76
N GLY A 138 -19.19 1.84 -4.37
CA GLY A 138 -19.66 1.34 -5.66
C GLY A 138 -18.67 1.58 -6.79
N GLU A 139 -18.04 2.76 -6.81
CA GLU A 139 -16.99 3.13 -7.78
C GLU A 139 -15.71 2.32 -7.51
N ILE A 140 -15.31 2.19 -6.25
CA ILE A 140 -14.16 1.38 -5.82
C ILE A 140 -14.34 -0.07 -6.27
N ALA A 141 -15.50 -0.67 -6.01
CA ALA A 141 -15.81 -2.05 -6.40
C ALA A 141 -15.76 -2.25 -7.92
N ALA A 142 -16.31 -1.30 -8.70
CA ALA A 142 -16.24 -1.33 -10.15
C ALA A 142 -14.81 -1.18 -10.68
N PHE A 143 -14.01 -0.32 -10.04
CA PHE A 143 -12.63 -0.04 -10.41
C PHE A 143 -11.70 -1.22 -10.09
N LEU A 144 -11.88 -1.89 -8.92
CA LEU A 144 -11.14 -3.09 -8.53
C LEU A 144 -11.27 -4.23 -9.54
N LYS A 145 -12.36 -4.33 -10.27
CA LYS A 145 -12.50 -5.31 -11.35
C LYS A 145 -11.51 -5.11 -12.49
N LYS A 146 -10.98 -3.91 -12.65
CA LYS A 146 -10.05 -3.52 -13.72
C LYS A 146 -8.63 -3.33 -13.20
N ARG A 147 -8.45 -2.58 -12.11
CA ARG A 147 -7.16 -2.24 -11.51
C ARG A 147 -7.29 -1.90 -10.03
N ASN A 148 -6.16 -1.80 -9.32
CA ASN A 148 -6.14 -1.42 -7.91
C ASN A 148 -6.79 -0.03 -7.69
N ALA A 149 -7.75 0.03 -6.78
CA ALA A 149 -8.55 1.23 -6.46
C ALA A 149 -8.03 1.96 -5.21
N PHE A 150 -6.90 1.55 -4.66
CA PHE A 150 -6.31 2.16 -3.47
C PHE A 150 -4.88 2.58 -3.71
N ASN A 151 -4.48 3.65 -3.04
CA ASN A 151 -3.10 4.00 -2.82
C ASN A 151 -2.64 3.28 -1.56
N HIS A 152 -1.86 2.21 -1.69
CA HIS A 152 -1.47 1.34 -0.58
C HIS A 152 -0.90 2.09 0.65
N PRO A 153 -0.03 3.13 0.51
CA PRO A 153 0.49 3.85 1.68
C PRO A 153 -0.57 4.65 2.46
N THR A 154 -1.76 4.86 1.88
CA THR A 154 -2.80 5.66 2.53
C THR A 154 -3.78 4.85 3.36
N VAL A 155 -3.83 3.52 3.24
CA VAL A 155 -4.93 2.75 3.81
C VAL A 155 -4.88 2.64 5.33
N MET A 156 -6.06 2.79 5.94
CA MET A 156 -6.39 2.40 7.31
C MET A 156 -7.51 1.37 7.24
N PHE A 157 -7.42 0.28 7.98
CA PHE A 157 -8.39 -0.82 7.88
C PHE A 157 -8.63 -1.50 9.23
N LYS A 158 -9.76 -2.21 9.33
CA LYS A 158 -10.05 -3.09 10.45
C LYS A 158 -9.21 -4.34 10.37
N LYS A 159 -8.48 -4.64 11.43
CA LYS A 159 -7.67 -5.86 11.57
C LYS A 159 -8.51 -7.11 11.36
N SER A 160 -9.68 -7.18 12.00
CA SER A 160 -10.60 -8.31 11.90
C SER A 160 -11.03 -8.60 10.47
N SER A 161 -11.33 -7.57 9.66
CA SER A 161 -11.71 -7.70 8.26
C SER A 161 -10.57 -8.21 7.39
N VAL A 162 -9.34 -7.72 7.61
CA VAL A 162 -8.14 -8.18 6.91
C VAL A 162 -7.81 -9.63 7.26
N LEU A 163 -7.90 -10.01 8.53
CA LEU A 163 -7.67 -11.39 8.98
C LEU A 163 -8.73 -12.35 8.44
N LYS A 164 -10.01 -11.96 8.45
CA LYS A 164 -11.11 -12.72 7.85
C LYS A 164 -10.88 -13.00 6.37
N ALA A 165 -10.40 -12.00 5.62
CA ALA A 165 -10.05 -12.15 4.21
C ALA A 165 -8.76 -12.96 3.97
N GLY A 166 -8.10 -13.48 5.01
CA GLY A 166 -6.88 -14.30 4.94
C GLY A 166 -5.60 -13.48 4.83
N SER A 167 -5.59 -12.24 5.30
CA SER A 167 -4.44 -11.33 5.42
C SER A 167 -3.62 -11.15 4.13
N TYR A 168 -2.47 -10.49 4.21
CA TYR A 168 -1.56 -10.35 3.08
C TYR A 168 -0.96 -11.69 2.68
N ARG A 169 -0.77 -11.89 1.36
CA ARG A 169 -0.11 -13.07 0.78
C ARG A 169 1.15 -12.65 0.03
N GLY A 170 2.11 -13.54 -0.06
CA GLY A 170 3.36 -13.32 -0.79
C GLY A 170 3.18 -13.33 -2.31
N ARG A 171 2.40 -12.39 -2.86
CA ARG A 171 2.22 -12.21 -4.30
C ARG A 171 3.02 -11.02 -4.77
N HIS A 172 4.04 -11.27 -5.56
CA HIS A 172 5.00 -10.25 -6.01
C HIS A 172 4.32 -9.02 -6.63
N LEU A 173 4.45 -7.85 -5.97
CA LEU A 173 3.96 -6.51 -6.37
C LEU A 173 2.44 -6.38 -6.57
N VAL A 174 1.65 -7.33 -6.07
CA VAL A 174 0.17 -7.29 -6.12
C VAL A 174 -0.46 -7.76 -4.80
N GLU A 175 0.31 -7.84 -3.72
CA GLU A 175 -0.11 -8.29 -2.40
C GLU A 175 -1.29 -7.49 -1.82
N ASP A 176 -1.28 -6.18 -2.07
CA ASP A 176 -2.33 -5.25 -1.67
C ASP A 176 -3.61 -5.44 -2.52
N TYR A 177 -3.45 -5.48 -3.84
CA TYR A 177 -4.56 -5.65 -4.76
C TYR A 177 -5.25 -7.02 -4.56
N ASP A 178 -4.47 -8.09 -4.32
CA ASP A 178 -5.00 -9.41 -3.97
C ASP A 178 -5.86 -9.35 -2.69
N LEU A 179 -5.39 -8.65 -1.67
CA LEU A 179 -6.12 -8.50 -0.41
C LEU A 179 -7.44 -7.74 -0.61
N TRP A 180 -7.41 -6.60 -1.31
CA TRP A 180 -8.62 -5.79 -1.53
C TRP A 180 -9.69 -6.54 -2.33
N LEU A 181 -9.30 -7.38 -3.28
CA LEU A 181 -10.24 -8.21 -4.03
C LEU A 181 -10.90 -9.28 -3.15
N ARG A 182 -10.16 -9.89 -2.22
CA ARG A 182 -10.72 -10.86 -1.27
C ARG A 182 -11.64 -10.17 -0.27
N MET A 183 -11.24 -9.03 0.27
CA MET A 183 -12.09 -8.22 1.15
C MET A 183 -13.40 -7.81 0.44
N LEU A 184 -13.32 -7.40 -0.84
CA LEU A 184 -14.52 -7.09 -1.63
C LEU A 184 -15.43 -8.31 -1.80
N ALA A 185 -14.86 -9.49 -2.07
CA ALA A 185 -15.62 -10.74 -2.20
C ALA A 185 -16.29 -11.18 -0.88
N ASP A 186 -15.66 -10.83 0.25
CA ASP A 186 -16.20 -11.08 1.61
C ASP A 186 -17.22 -10.02 2.06
N GLY A 187 -17.57 -9.06 1.18
CA GLY A 187 -18.59 -8.04 1.44
C GLY A 187 -18.10 -6.83 2.24
N CYS A 188 -16.79 -6.63 2.36
CA CYS A 188 -16.22 -5.46 3.05
C CYS A 188 -16.61 -4.15 2.36
N ARG A 189 -16.80 -3.10 3.16
CA ARG A 189 -17.14 -1.75 2.71
C ARG A 189 -15.93 -0.82 2.71
N PHE A 190 -15.82 -0.03 1.67
CA PHE A 190 -14.64 0.79 1.35
C PHE A 190 -15.00 2.25 1.14
N LEU A 191 -14.06 3.12 1.49
CA LEU A 191 -14.10 4.56 1.20
C LEU A 191 -12.68 5.03 0.84
N ASN A 192 -12.55 5.95 -0.10
CA ASN A 192 -11.35 6.77 -0.23
C ASN A 192 -11.72 8.24 0.01
N LEU A 193 -11.03 8.86 0.95
CA LEU A 193 -11.18 10.28 1.21
C LEU A 193 -10.71 11.11 0.01
N PRO A 194 -11.36 12.25 -0.28
CA PRO A 194 -10.94 13.14 -1.35
C PRO A 194 -9.63 13.88 -1.04
N GLU A 195 -9.24 13.93 0.23
CA GLU A 195 -8.03 14.58 0.73
C GLU A 195 -6.78 13.81 0.33
N THR A 196 -5.68 14.54 0.16
CA THR A 196 -4.33 13.95 0.10
C THR A 196 -3.94 13.50 1.51
N LEU A 197 -3.62 12.23 1.66
CA LEU A 197 -3.25 11.65 2.95
C LEU A 197 -1.75 11.37 3.09
N VAL A 198 -1.07 11.19 1.95
CA VAL A 198 0.35 10.84 1.91
C VAL A 198 1.03 11.54 0.74
N TYR A 199 2.21 12.06 0.97
CA TYR A 199 3.19 12.37 -0.05
C TYR A 199 3.98 11.09 -0.34
N MET A 200 3.81 10.54 -1.54
CA MET A 200 4.42 9.29 -1.97
C MET A 200 5.71 9.57 -2.72
N ARG A 201 6.81 9.02 -2.22
CA ARG A 201 8.10 9.15 -2.88
C ARG A 201 8.14 8.25 -4.11
N VAL A 202 8.50 8.82 -5.26
CA VAL A 202 8.60 8.08 -6.52
C VAL A 202 10.03 8.06 -7.00
N SER A 203 10.42 6.91 -7.58
CA SER A 203 11.72 6.75 -8.23
C SER A 203 11.53 6.19 -9.64
N PRO A 204 12.49 6.43 -10.56
CA PRO A 204 12.45 5.84 -11.91
C PRO A 204 12.28 4.31 -11.88
N ASP A 205 12.93 3.62 -10.95
CA ASP A 205 12.91 2.17 -10.80
C ASP A 205 11.52 1.61 -10.44
N MET A 206 10.65 2.44 -9.87
CA MET A 206 9.27 2.03 -9.55
C MET A 206 8.49 1.58 -10.79
N TYR A 207 8.72 2.19 -11.94
CA TYR A 207 8.07 1.82 -13.21
C TYR A 207 8.72 0.60 -13.85
N GLU A 208 10.03 0.42 -13.67
CA GLU A 208 10.77 -0.72 -14.20
C GLU A 208 10.37 -2.01 -13.50
N ARG A 209 10.23 -2.00 -12.18
CA ARG A 209 9.77 -3.14 -11.36
C ARG A 209 8.38 -3.64 -11.76
N ARG A 210 7.51 -2.77 -12.32
CA ARG A 210 6.14 -3.12 -12.78
C ARG A 210 6.13 -3.64 -14.22
N GLY A 211 7.14 -4.43 -14.60
CA GLY A 211 7.26 -5.05 -15.92
C GLY A 211 7.89 -6.43 -15.83
N GLY A 212 7.92 -7.11 -16.99
CA GLY A 212 8.52 -8.44 -17.14
C GLY A 212 7.56 -9.60 -16.87
N ALA A 213 8.08 -10.81 -17.07
CA ALA A 213 7.30 -12.03 -17.02
C ALA A 213 6.81 -12.40 -15.62
N GLU A 214 7.58 -12.07 -14.59
CA GLU A 214 7.22 -12.37 -13.20
C GLU A 214 6.01 -11.54 -12.73
N TYR A 215 6.06 -10.22 -12.93
CA TYR A 215 4.93 -9.36 -12.62
C TYR A 215 3.68 -9.71 -13.44
N PHE A 216 3.86 -10.05 -14.73
CA PHE A 216 2.74 -10.53 -15.56
C PHE A 216 2.14 -11.83 -15.01
N ARG A 217 2.96 -12.76 -14.49
CA ARG A 217 2.49 -14.00 -13.85
C ARG A 217 1.62 -13.71 -12.64
N SER A 218 2.08 -12.83 -11.75
CA SER A 218 1.31 -12.40 -10.57
C SER A 218 -0.05 -11.79 -10.95
N LEU A 219 -0.08 -10.89 -11.94
CA LEU A 219 -1.31 -10.31 -12.45
C LEU A 219 -2.23 -11.35 -13.10
N LYS A 220 -1.68 -12.31 -13.85
CA LYS A 220 -2.46 -13.39 -14.48
C LYS A 220 -3.13 -14.29 -13.43
N GLU A 221 -2.44 -14.61 -12.34
CA GLU A 221 -3.02 -15.37 -11.22
C GLU A 221 -4.13 -14.59 -10.56
N LEU A 222 -3.92 -13.29 -10.32
CA LEU A 222 -4.94 -12.39 -9.77
C LEU A 222 -6.20 -12.33 -10.65
N GLU A 223 -6.05 -12.21 -11.97
CA GLU A 223 -7.19 -12.21 -12.89
C GLU A 223 -7.94 -13.58 -12.89
N LYS A 224 -7.21 -14.70 -12.72
CA LYS A 224 -7.85 -16.02 -12.55
C LYS A 224 -8.70 -16.07 -11.27
N ASP A 225 -8.19 -15.53 -10.15
CA ASP A 225 -8.91 -15.52 -8.89
C ASP A 225 -10.15 -14.61 -8.96
N LYS A 226 -10.06 -13.43 -9.59
CA LYS A 226 -11.24 -12.57 -9.89
C LYS A 226 -12.31 -13.33 -10.69
N ARG A 227 -11.89 -14.13 -11.67
CA ARG A 227 -12.83 -14.93 -12.47
C ARG A 227 -13.47 -16.04 -11.65
N LYS A 228 -12.70 -16.74 -10.80
CA LYS A 228 -13.19 -17.82 -9.92
C LYS A 228 -14.17 -17.29 -8.86
N SER A 229 -13.91 -16.11 -8.31
CA SER A 229 -14.79 -15.47 -7.31
C SER A 229 -16.03 -14.79 -7.92
N GLY A 230 -16.20 -14.83 -9.25
CA GLY A 230 -17.36 -14.23 -9.92
C GLY A 230 -17.26 -12.69 -10.07
N LEU A 231 -16.15 -12.08 -9.67
CA LEU A 231 -15.94 -10.62 -9.78
C LEU A 231 -15.83 -10.14 -11.23
N THR A 232 -15.43 -11.02 -12.15
CA THR A 232 -15.30 -10.69 -13.58
C THR A 232 -15.93 -11.74 -14.47
N SER A 233 -16.54 -11.30 -15.60
CA SER A 233 -17.02 -12.18 -16.66
C SER A 233 -15.85 -12.79 -17.46
N ALA A 234 -16.12 -13.80 -18.30
CA ALA A 234 -15.12 -14.39 -19.19
C ALA A 234 -14.53 -13.36 -20.18
N PHE A 235 -15.37 -12.44 -20.67
CA PHE A 235 -14.96 -11.36 -21.57
C PHE A 235 -14.05 -10.35 -20.85
N GLN A 236 -14.44 -9.92 -19.63
CA GLN A 236 -13.61 -9.03 -18.81
C GLN A 236 -12.27 -9.67 -18.47
N TYR A 237 -12.25 -10.96 -18.12
CA TYR A 237 -11.02 -11.71 -17.88
C TYR A 237 -10.08 -11.67 -19.11
N ALA A 238 -10.60 -12.01 -20.30
CA ALA A 238 -9.81 -12.00 -21.53
C ALA A 238 -9.26 -10.59 -21.85
N ALA A 239 -10.11 -9.56 -21.75
CA ALA A 239 -9.73 -8.17 -21.98
C ALA A 239 -8.64 -7.71 -20.99
N ASN A 240 -8.80 -8.03 -19.69
CA ASN A 240 -7.83 -7.69 -18.66
C ASN A 240 -6.47 -8.38 -18.92
N ILE A 241 -6.47 -9.68 -19.22
CA ILE A 241 -5.23 -10.43 -19.51
C ILE A 241 -4.50 -9.83 -20.72
N THR A 242 -5.22 -9.52 -21.80
CA THR A 242 -4.63 -8.89 -22.99
C THR A 242 -4.00 -7.54 -22.64
N MET A 243 -4.71 -6.70 -21.91
CA MET A 243 -4.19 -5.40 -21.47
C MET A 243 -2.94 -5.56 -20.58
N ARG A 244 -2.94 -6.51 -19.63
CA ARG A 244 -1.79 -6.78 -18.75
C ARG A 244 -0.59 -7.28 -19.53
N PHE A 245 -0.81 -8.14 -20.52
CA PHE A 245 0.26 -8.62 -21.40
C PHE A 245 0.91 -7.48 -22.17
N VAL A 246 0.12 -6.59 -22.75
CA VAL A 246 0.64 -5.40 -23.46
C VAL A 246 1.45 -4.52 -22.50
N GLN A 247 0.94 -4.24 -21.30
CA GLN A 247 1.58 -3.40 -20.32
C GLN A 247 2.91 -3.97 -19.79
N CYS A 248 2.95 -5.27 -19.47
CA CYS A 248 4.10 -5.88 -18.81
C CYS A 248 5.16 -6.39 -19.77
N VAL A 249 4.75 -6.88 -20.95
CA VAL A 249 5.63 -7.59 -21.88
C VAL A 249 5.99 -6.74 -23.09
N ILE A 250 5.01 -6.07 -23.71
CA ILE A 250 5.22 -5.32 -24.96
C ILE A 250 5.77 -3.90 -24.64
N ALA A 251 5.17 -3.20 -23.70
CA ALA A 251 5.62 -1.86 -23.33
C ALA A 251 6.94 -1.92 -22.55
N ARG A 252 8.04 -1.45 -23.15
CA ARG A 252 9.38 -1.41 -22.55
C ARG A 252 9.85 0.04 -22.34
N GLY A 253 10.65 0.27 -21.30
CA GLY A 253 11.32 1.57 -21.06
C GLY A 253 10.37 2.76 -21.02
N ASN A 254 10.69 3.81 -21.78
CA ASN A 254 9.93 5.07 -21.82
C ASN A 254 8.46 4.92 -22.24
N ILE A 255 8.15 3.92 -23.08
CA ILE A 255 6.76 3.63 -23.51
C ILE A 255 5.93 3.21 -22.30
N ARG A 256 6.48 2.38 -21.41
CA ARG A 256 5.81 1.96 -20.18
C ARG A 256 5.52 3.16 -19.26
N ARG A 257 6.48 4.06 -19.08
CA ARG A 257 6.32 5.30 -18.31
C ARG A 257 5.17 6.15 -18.87
N ILE A 258 5.12 6.36 -20.18
CA ILE A 258 4.05 7.13 -20.86
C ILE A 258 2.69 6.46 -20.70
N VAL A 259 2.59 5.14 -20.86
CA VAL A 259 1.35 4.38 -20.68
C VAL A 259 0.85 4.51 -19.24
N TYR A 260 1.72 4.36 -18.25
CA TYR A 260 1.36 4.55 -16.84
C TYR A 260 0.93 6.00 -16.54
N GLN A 261 1.64 7.00 -17.03
CA GLN A 261 1.35 8.40 -16.73
C GLN A 261 0.12 8.94 -17.47
N LYS A 262 -0.08 8.58 -18.75
CA LYS A 262 -1.15 9.16 -19.59
C LYS A 262 -2.43 8.33 -19.66
N ILE A 263 -2.35 7.02 -19.47
CA ILE A 263 -3.50 6.11 -19.64
C ILE A 263 -4.00 5.57 -18.32
N LEU A 264 -3.10 5.28 -17.37
CA LEU A 264 -3.46 4.63 -16.12
C LEU A 264 -3.62 5.59 -14.94
N ARG A 265 -3.28 6.88 -15.09
CA ARG A 265 -3.41 7.93 -14.07
C ARG A 265 -4.52 8.94 -14.33
N LYS A 266 -5.31 8.72 -15.39
CA LYS A 266 -6.54 9.50 -15.66
C LYS A 266 -7.74 8.85 -15.01
#